data_4a7b99a7fd74222155f24a32e54e1dfc
#
_entry.id   4a7b99a7fd74222155f24a32e54e1dfc
#
_cell.length_a   1.000
_cell.length_b   1.000
_cell.length_c   1.000
_cell.angle_alpha   90.00
_cell.angle_beta   90.00
_cell.angle_gamma   90.00
#
_symmetry.space_group_name_H-M   'P 1'
#
loop_
_entity.id
_entity.type
_entity.pdbx_description
1 polymer ?
#
loop_
_entity_poly.entity_id
_entity_poly.type
_entity_poly.pdbx_seq_one_letter_code
_entity_poly.pdbx_strand_id
1 'polypeptide(L)'
;MPKAPLPGELSPQATERFSYYDCLLHPSPAGGQNLTEQVDNIMREIQIAQNKTLKLTNVLARKIEAEEFANLQIVLTQMQNFMKSNNAQPIGPMIQCVKIPGGPNPQPEVYMMQQTTQLIPRMEPGYTQDAVLRVRGCLYAHYTGPMSQSGLASQKLNIFAFENELELNGNVYTIFVNQDDDDAVVDVFMETK
;
A
#
# COMPACT_ATOMS: atom_id res chain seq x y z
N MET A 1 43.48 4.61 -24.70
CA MET A 1 42.68 5.30 -23.66
C MET A 1 41.23 5.33 -24.13
N PRO A 2 40.29 4.64 -23.51
CA PRO A 2 38.88 4.71 -23.87
C PRO A 2 38.28 6.03 -23.37
N LYS A 3 37.52 6.69 -24.24
CA LYS A 3 36.76 7.93 -23.94
C LYS A 3 35.65 7.64 -22.93
N ALA A 4 35.53 8.52 -21.95
CA ALA A 4 34.40 8.52 -21.03
C ALA A 4 33.05 8.81 -21.75
N PRO A 5 31.95 8.13 -21.41
CA PRO A 5 30.66 8.42 -21.99
C PRO A 5 30.13 9.79 -21.53
N LEU A 6 29.43 10.48 -22.43
CA LEU A 6 28.80 11.76 -22.18
C LEU A 6 27.62 11.62 -21.20
N PRO A 7 27.34 12.61 -20.34
CA PRO A 7 26.20 12.57 -19.43
C PRO A 7 24.89 12.77 -20.20
N GLY A 8 24.08 11.72 -20.29
CA GLY A 8 22.75 11.75 -20.94
C GLY A 8 22.27 10.45 -21.55
N GLU A 9 23.10 9.42 -21.68
CA GLU A 9 22.64 8.11 -22.15
C GLU A 9 22.22 7.22 -20.98
N LEU A 10 20.91 7.13 -20.75
CA LEU A 10 20.32 6.15 -19.85
C LEU A 10 20.48 4.75 -20.45
N SER A 11 21.09 3.84 -19.69
CA SER A 11 21.25 2.44 -20.03
C SER A 11 19.90 1.78 -20.32
N PRO A 12 19.77 0.91 -21.35
CA PRO A 12 18.53 0.18 -21.67
C PRO A 12 17.98 -0.70 -20.53
N GLN A 13 18.78 -0.97 -19.49
CA GLN A 13 18.33 -1.76 -18.33
C GLN A 13 17.57 -0.95 -17.28
N ALA A 14 17.44 0.36 -17.43
CA ALA A 14 16.66 1.20 -16.53
C ALA A 14 15.15 1.16 -16.82
N THR A 15 14.73 0.62 -17.96
CA THR A 15 13.33 0.66 -18.41
C THR A 15 12.48 -0.52 -17.93
N GLU A 16 13.07 -1.59 -17.39
CA GLU A 16 12.34 -2.79 -16.91
C GLU A 16 12.11 -2.82 -15.39
N ARG A 17 12.49 -1.79 -14.64
CA ARG A 17 12.36 -1.73 -13.17
C ARG A 17 11.17 -0.91 -12.68
N PHE A 18 10.24 -0.52 -13.54
CA PHE A 18 8.96 0.05 -13.15
C PHE A 18 8.03 -1.08 -12.76
N SER A 19 8.19 -1.59 -11.56
CA SER A 19 7.36 -2.62 -10.98
C SER A 19 6.69 -2.07 -9.73
N TYR A 20 5.43 -2.42 -9.52
CA TYR A 20 4.61 -2.39 -8.31
C TYR A 20 4.51 -1.07 -7.51
N TYR A 21 5.59 -0.30 -7.31
CA TYR A 21 5.58 0.95 -6.54
C TYR A 21 5.19 2.18 -7.34
N ASP A 22 5.44 2.20 -8.66
CA ASP A 22 4.96 3.29 -9.53
C ASP A 22 3.44 3.28 -9.64
N CYS A 23 2.80 2.12 -9.56
CA CYS A 23 1.33 2.04 -9.50
C CYS A 23 0.75 2.60 -8.20
N LEU A 24 1.52 2.62 -7.11
CA LEU A 24 1.06 3.12 -5.81
C LEU A 24 1.26 4.63 -5.63
N LEU A 25 2.21 5.22 -6.35
CA LEU A 25 2.56 6.63 -6.20
C LEU A 25 2.29 7.49 -7.44
N HIS A 26 2.34 6.92 -8.66
CA HIS A 26 2.06 7.64 -9.91
C HIS A 26 1.55 6.69 -10.99
N PRO A 27 0.33 6.87 -11.52
CA PRO A 27 -0.11 6.14 -12.70
C PRO A 27 0.66 6.65 -13.92
N SER A 28 1.43 5.75 -14.58
CA SER A 28 2.09 6.07 -15.84
C SER A 28 1.09 6.19 -16.98
N PRO A 29 1.12 7.25 -17.79
CA PRO A 29 0.29 7.37 -18.97
C PRO A 29 0.94 6.60 -20.13
N ALA A 30 0.47 5.39 -20.39
CA ALA A 30 0.81 4.67 -21.61
C ALA A 30 -0.47 4.24 -22.35
N GLY A 31 -0.78 4.93 -23.44
CA GLY A 31 -1.75 4.49 -24.46
C GLY A 31 -3.09 5.22 -24.49
N GLY A 32 -3.42 5.72 -25.62
CA GLY A 32 -4.54 6.42 -26.22
C GLY A 32 -5.92 6.53 -25.52
N GLN A 33 -6.84 7.22 -26.18
CA GLN A 33 -8.20 7.59 -25.74
C GLN A 33 -9.03 6.48 -25.04
N ASN A 34 -8.72 5.21 -25.25
CA ASN A 34 -9.37 4.07 -24.59
C ASN A 34 -9.05 3.94 -23.10
N LEU A 35 -7.88 4.42 -22.65
CA LEU A 35 -7.47 4.30 -21.24
C LEU A 35 -8.21 5.28 -20.32
N THR A 36 -8.47 6.50 -20.80
CA THR A 36 -9.19 7.51 -20.01
C THR A 36 -10.63 7.03 -19.75
N GLU A 37 -11.29 6.48 -20.76
CA GLU A 37 -12.65 5.96 -20.63
C GLU A 37 -12.71 4.72 -19.72
N GLN A 38 -11.70 3.87 -19.76
CA GLN A 38 -11.57 2.70 -18.89
C GLN A 38 -11.34 3.12 -17.44
N VAL A 39 -10.44 4.09 -17.19
CA VAL A 39 -10.19 4.64 -15.84
C VAL A 39 -11.47 5.31 -15.30
N ASP A 40 -12.18 6.09 -16.10
CA ASP A 40 -13.44 6.73 -15.70
C ASP A 40 -14.51 5.70 -15.31
N ASN A 41 -14.60 4.60 -16.04
CA ASN A 41 -15.55 3.52 -15.72
C ASN A 41 -15.17 2.84 -14.40
N ILE A 42 -13.92 2.45 -14.20
CA ILE A 42 -13.44 1.86 -12.95
C ILE A 42 -13.65 2.83 -11.78
N MET A 43 -13.32 4.10 -11.95
CA MET A 43 -13.55 5.10 -10.90
C MET A 43 -15.02 5.21 -10.50
N ARG A 44 -15.97 5.07 -11.44
CA ARG A 44 -17.41 5.07 -11.11
C ARG A 44 -17.84 3.84 -10.31
N GLU A 45 -17.24 2.69 -10.58
CA GLU A 45 -17.57 1.41 -9.92
C GLU A 45 -17.01 1.30 -8.50
N ILE A 46 -15.93 2.02 -8.16
CA ILE A 46 -15.36 2.01 -6.80
C ILE A 46 -16.40 2.54 -5.80
N GLN A 47 -16.78 1.70 -4.86
CA GLN A 47 -17.73 2.07 -3.81
C GLN A 47 -17.04 2.80 -2.66
N ILE A 48 -17.61 3.94 -2.25
CA ILE A 48 -17.12 4.71 -1.09
C ILE A 48 -18.09 4.60 0.06
N ALA A 49 -17.57 4.51 1.27
CA ALA A 49 -18.34 4.63 2.50
C ALA A 49 -17.57 5.49 3.53
N GLN A 50 -18.33 6.18 4.38
CA GLN A 50 -17.79 7.02 5.46
C GLN A 50 -17.98 6.37 6.83
N ASN A 51 -17.30 6.91 7.83
CA ASN A 51 -17.41 6.51 9.24
C ASN A 51 -17.16 5.00 9.47
N LYS A 52 -16.30 4.40 8.65
CA LYS A 52 -15.92 3.01 8.85
C LYS A 52 -14.88 2.88 9.96
N THR A 53 -14.84 1.70 10.55
CA THR A 53 -13.84 1.35 11.56
C THR A 53 -13.02 0.17 11.04
N LEU A 54 -11.72 0.35 10.90
CA LEU A 54 -10.79 -0.75 10.71
C LEU A 54 -10.43 -1.33 12.07
N LYS A 55 -10.66 -2.62 12.27
CA LYS A 55 -10.27 -3.33 13.49
C LYS A 55 -9.51 -4.61 13.11
N LEU A 56 -8.27 -4.67 13.54
CA LEU A 56 -7.37 -5.81 13.34
C LEU A 56 -6.87 -6.31 14.69
N THR A 57 -6.55 -7.60 14.77
CA THR A 57 -6.06 -8.23 16.00
C THR A 57 -4.72 -8.92 15.76
N ASN A 58 -3.86 -8.93 16.78
CA ASN A 58 -2.52 -9.53 16.72
C ASN A 58 -1.74 -9.12 15.47
N VAL A 59 -1.64 -7.81 15.24
CA VAL A 59 -1.06 -7.26 14.00
C VAL A 59 0.45 -7.16 14.13
N LEU A 60 1.17 -7.98 13.40
CA LEU A 60 2.60 -7.82 13.19
C LEU A 60 2.83 -6.79 12.09
N ALA A 61 3.68 -5.80 12.34
CA ALA A 61 4.05 -4.78 11.37
C ALA A 61 5.57 -4.70 11.23
N ARG A 62 6.03 -4.49 9.99
CA ARG A 62 7.43 -4.21 9.66
C ARG A 62 7.50 -2.94 8.86
N LYS A 63 8.34 -1.98 9.30
CA LYS A 63 8.68 -0.79 8.53
C LYS A 63 9.54 -1.21 7.34
N ILE A 64 9.27 -0.61 6.19
CA ILE A 64 10.01 -0.84 4.94
C ILE A 64 10.89 0.37 4.71
N GLU A 65 12.19 0.16 4.66
CA GLU A 65 13.14 1.22 4.35
C GLU A 65 13.24 1.42 2.83
N ALA A 66 13.69 2.59 2.40
CA ALA A 66 13.70 2.97 0.98
C ALA A 66 14.43 1.96 0.09
N GLU A 67 15.54 1.40 0.58
CA GLU A 67 16.36 0.42 -0.14
C GLU A 67 15.69 -0.95 -0.27
N GLU A 68 14.75 -1.26 0.62
CA GLU A 68 14.04 -2.55 0.64
C GLU A 68 12.93 -2.64 -0.39
N PHE A 69 12.45 -1.51 -0.91
CA PHE A 69 11.37 -1.50 -1.90
C PHE A 69 11.71 -2.29 -3.16
N ALA A 70 12.95 -2.21 -3.64
CA ALA A 70 13.39 -2.98 -4.80
C ALA A 70 13.36 -4.51 -4.57
N ASN A 71 13.32 -4.95 -3.30
CA ASN A 71 13.38 -6.34 -2.89
C ASN A 71 12.25 -6.72 -1.94
N LEU A 72 11.07 -6.11 -2.10
CA LEU A 72 9.94 -6.30 -1.18
C LEU A 72 9.58 -7.78 -0.97
N GLN A 73 9.67 -8.60 -2.01
CA GLN A 73 9.40 -10.04 -1.92
C GLN A 73 10.32 -10.74 -0.90
N ILE A 74 11.58 -10.30 -0.81
CA ILE A 74 12.51 -10.83 0.20
C ILE A 74 12.04 -10.43 1.60
N VAL A 75 11.63 -9.17 1.78
CA VAL A 75 11.11 -8.66 3.06
C VAL A 75 9.87 -9.43 3.49
N LEU A 76 8.93 -9.65 2.59
CA LEU A 76 7.72 -10.44 2.88
C LEU A 76 8.05 -11.89 3.26
N THR A 77 9.02 -12.50 2.58
CA THR A 77 9.50 -13.85 2.90
C THR A 77 10.14 -13.90 4.29
N GLN A 78 10.97 -12.89 4.64
CA GLN A 78 11.56 -12.76 5.98
C GLN A 78 10.48 -12.63 7.05
N MET A 79 9.46 -11.82 6.79
CA MET A 79 8.33 -11.62 7.70
C MET A 79 7.55 -12.93 7.91
N GLN A 80 7.30 -13.72 6.86
CA GLN A 80 6.68 -15.03 6.96
C GLN A 80 7.54 -16.01 7.77
N ASN A 81 8.86 -16.04 7.54
CA ASN A 81 9.78 -16.90 8.28
C ASN A 81 9.84 -16.50 9.76
N PHE A 82 9.84 -15.20 10.07
CA PHE A 82 9.77 -14.70 11.44
C PHE A 82 8.50 -15.16 12.17
N MET A 83 7.34 -15.08 11.51
CA MET A 83 6.08 -15.61 12.08
C MET A 83 6.18 -17.12 12.33
N LYS A 84 6.61 -17.89 11.34
CA LYS A 84 6.75 -19.35 11.46
C LYS A 84 7.70 -19.80 12.56
N SER A 85 8.86 -19.15 12.70
CA SER A 85 9.84 -19.46 13.74
C SER A 85 9.31 -19.19 15.15
N ASN A 86 8.30 -18.34 15.29
CA ASN A 86 7.63 -18.03 16.55
C ASN A 86 6.27 -18.77 16.71
N ASN A 87 6.02 -19.82 15.92
CA ASN A 87 4.78 -20.60 15.93
C ASN A 87 3.51 -19.74 15.69
N ALA A 88 3.66 -18.56 15.10
CA ALA A 88 2.56 -17.72 14.67
C ALA A 88 2.25 -17.97 13.18
N GLN A 89 0.97 -18.11 12.85
CA GLN A 89 0.53 -18.26 11.46
C GLN A 89 -0.11 -16.95 10.98
N PRO A 90 0.07 -16.57 9.71
CA PRO A 90 -0.64 -15.44 9.14
C PRO A 90 -2.16 -15.71 9.08
N ILE A 91 -2.97 -14.71 9.36
CA ILE A 91 -4.43 -14.73 9.23
C ILE A 91 -4.85 -13.58 8.33
N GLY A 92 -5.72 -13.89 7.36
CA GLY A 92 -6.26 -12.88 6.43
C GLY A 92 -5.22 -12.31 5.47
N PRO A 93 -5.59 -11.24 4.79
CA PRO A 93 -4.79 -10.63 3.74
C PRO A 93 -3.60 -9.84 4.29
N MET A 94 -2.61 -9.61 3.42
CA MET A 94 -1.54 -8.64 3.66
C MET A 94 -2.10 -7.22 3.64
N ILE A 95 -1.55 -6.37 4.47
CA ILE A 95 -1.96 -4.97 4.59
C ILE A 95 -0.73 -4.09 4.42
N GLN A 96 -0.83 -3.10 3.55
CA GLN A 96 0.13 -2.00 3.50
C GLN A 96 -0.43 -0.83 4.29
N CYS A 97 0.40 -0.25 5.14
CA CYS A 97 0.06 0.98 5.85
C CYS A 97 1.07 2.06 5.50
N VAL A 98 0.56 3.17 4.98
CA VAL A 98 1.35 4.39 4.79
C VAL A 98 0.98 5.34 5.91
N LYS A 99 1.98 5.83 6.66
CA LYS A 99 1.82 6.84 7.71
C LYS A 99 2.58 8.10 7.33
N ILE A 100 1.98 9.25 7.59
CA ILE A 100 2.65 10.53 7.44
C ILE A 100 2.91 11.06 8.85
N PRO A 101 4.15 10.92 9.38
CA PRO A 101 4.47 11.42 10.71
C PRO A 101 4.34 12.94 10.75
N GLY A 102 3.93 13.49 11.90
CA GLY A 102 3.88 14.95 12.08
C GLY A 102 5.28 15.56 12.05
N GLY A 103 5.38 16.80 11.56
CA GLY A 103 6.65 17.55 11.58
C GLY A 103 6.81 18.50 10.41
N PRO A 104 7.90 19.29 10.37
CA PRO A 104 8.08 20.34 9.34
C PRO A 104 8.37 19.78 7.93
N ASN A 105 8.91 18.57 7.81
CA ASN A 105 9.19 17.89 6.54
C ASN A 105 8.83 16.39 6.68
N PRO A 106 7.54 16.05 6.75
CA PRO A 106 7.12 14.68 6.96
C PRO A 106 7.47 13.83 5.74
N GLN A 107 8.20 12.74 5.96
CA GLN A 107 8.42 11.72 4.95
C GLN A 107 7.45 10.57 5.21
N PRO A 108 6.76 10.06 4.18
CA PRO A 108 5.88 8.92 4.34
C PRO A 108 6.67 7.70 4.85
N GLU A 109 6.13 7.04 5.85
CA GLU A 109 6.62 5.75 6.33
C GLU A 109 5.72 4.63 5.85
N VAL A 110 6.30 3.61 5.26
CA VAL A 110 5.56 2.46 4.75
C VAL A 110 5.78 1.26 5.66
N TYR A 111 4.70 0.60 6.01
CA TYR A 111 4.70 -0.61 6.81
C TYR A 111 3.98 -1.73 6.06
N MET A 112 4.56 -2.92 6.05
CA MET A 112 3.82 -4.14 5.71
C MET A 112 3.30 -4.76 7.00
N MET A 113 2.02 -5.12 7.02
CA MET A 113 1.32 -5.59 8.20
C MET A 113 0.61 -6.91 7.90
N GLN A 114 0.60 -7.80 8.88
CA GLN A 114 -0.08 -9.09 8.79
C GLN A 114 -0.72 -9.43 10.14
N GLN A 115 -1.98 -9.84 10.13
CA GLN A 115 -2.57 -10.43 11.33
C GLN A 115 -2.00 -11.83 11.57
N THR A 116 -1.84 -12.19 12.84
CA THR A 116 -1.29 -13.49 13.26
C THR A 116 -2.22 -14.21 14.22
N THR A 117 -2.09 -15.54 14.28
CA THR A 117 -2.88 -16.39 15.19
C THR A 117 -2.68 -16.06 16.66
N GLN A 118 -1.52 -15.51 17.02
CA GLN A 118 -1.16 -15.18 18.40
C GLN A 118 -0.13 -14.05 18.44
N LEU A 119 0.00 -13.41 19.58
CA LEU A 119 1.08 -12.46 19.82
C LEU A 119 2.43 -13.19 19.88
N ILE A 120 3.46 -12.59 19.30
CA ILE A 120 4.83 -13.08 19.32
C ILE A 120 5.52 -12.50 20.56
N PRO A 121 6.02 -13.33 21.50
CA PRO A 121 6.53 -12.85 22.78
C PRO A 121 7.82 -12.03 22.69
N ARG A 122 8.62 -12.25 21.65
CA ARG A 122 9.91 -11.57 21.46
C ARG A 122 9.99 -10.95 20.08
N MET A 123 10.02 -9.62 20.02
CA MET A 123 10.19 -8.87 18.78
C MET A 123 11.67 -8.73 18.40
N GLU A 124 11.96 -8.87 17.11
CA GLU A 124 13.23 -8.50 16.52
C GLU A 124 13.22 -7.01 16.11
N PRO A 125 14.40 -6.37 15.98
CA PRO A 125 14.49 -5.00 15.46
C PRO A 125 13.78 -4.87 14.11
N GLY A 126 13.07 -3.76 13.90
CA GLY A 126 12.30 -3.48 12.69
C GLY A 126 10.87 -4.03 12.71
N TYR A 127 10.53 -4.90 13.68
CA TYR A 127 9.16 -5.38 13.86
C TYR A 127 8.48 -4.71 15.05
N THR A 128 7.19 -4.46 14.89
CA THR A 128 6.30 -4.05 15.98
C THR A 128 5.04 -4.92 15.95
N GLN A 129 4.33 -4.98 17.08
CA GLN A 129 3.10 -5.75 17.16
C GLN A 129 2.07 -5.04 18.03
N ASP A 130 0.83 -5.02 17.54
CA ASP A 130 -0.35 -4.52 18.24
C ASP A 130 -1.31 -5.67 18.53
N ALA A 131 -1.71 -5.83 19.78
CA ALA A 131 -2.76 -6.79 20.14
C ALA A 131 -4.10 -6.45 19.50
N VAL A 132 -4.43 -5.16 19.42
CA VAL A 132 -5.61 -4.64 18.75
C VAL A 132 -5.26 -3.29 18.10
N LEU A 133 -5.28 -3.24 16.78
CA LEU A 133 -5.26 -2.00 16.02
C LEU A 133 -6.70 -1.61 15.71
N ARG A 134 -7.11 -0.43 16.14
CA ARG A 134 -8.44 0.10 15.84
C ARG A 134 -8.33 1.54 15.35
N VAL A 135 -8.78 1.75 14.12
CA VAL A 135 -8.84 3.07 13.46
C VAL A 135 -10.31 3.39 13.21
N ARG A 136 -10.78 4.51 13.72
CA ARG A 136 -12.18 4.95 13.63
C ARG A 136 -12.30 6.15 12.70
N GLY A 137 -13.52 6.40 12.23
CA GLY A 137 -13.80 7.57 11.40
C GLY A 137 -13.14 7.49 10.02
N CYS A 138 -12.92 6.29 9.49
CA CYS A 138 -12.27 6.15 8.19
C CYS A 138 -13.24 6.39 7.03
N LEU A 139 -12.70 7.02 5.98
CA LEU A 139 -13.20 6.82 4.62
C LEU A 139 -12.78 5.43 4.16
N TYR A 140 -13.64 4.77 3.43
CA TYR A 140 -13.43 3.42 2.91
C TYR A 140 -13.72 3.38 1.43
N ALA A 141 -12.88 2.70 0.66
CA ALA A 141 -13.14 2.35 -0.73
C ALA A 141 -12.95 0.85 -0.95
N HIS A 142 -13.86 0.27 -1.71
CA HIS A 142 -13.76 -1.10 -2.20
C HIS A 142 -13.50 -1.07 -3.69
N TYR A 143 -12.40 -1.71 -4.10
CA TYR A 143 -11.94 -1.79 -5.48
C TYR A 143 -11.94 -3.24 -5.95
N THR A 144 -12.44 -3.45 -7.15
CA THR A 144 -12.30 -4.70 -7.91
C THR A 144 -11.83 -4.38 -9.32
N GLY A 145 -10.88 -5.14 -9.84
CA GLY A 145 -10.34 -4.96 -11.19
C GLY A 145 -8.84 -5.21 -11.29
N PRO A 146 -8.18 -4.77 -12.36
CA PRO A 146 -6.76 -5.02 -12.56
C PRO A 146 -5.90 -4.48 -11.41
N MET A 147 -4.98 -5.31 -10.89
CA MET A 147 -4.09 -4.94 -9.77
C MET A 147 -3.28 -3.67 -10.10
N SER A 148 -2.87 -3.49 -11.34
CA SER A 148 -2.13 -2.31 -11.80
C SER A 148 -2.90 -0.99 -11.64
N GLN A 149 -4.21 -1.05 -11.45
CA GLN A 149 -5.10 0.11 -11.30
C GLN A 149 -5.65 0.24 -9.86
N SER A 150 -5.25 -0.61 -8.93
CA SER A 150 -5.72 -0.61 -7.53
C SER A 150 -5.49 0.74 -6.82
N GLY A 151 -4.49 1.51 -7.22
CA GLY A 151 -4.24 2.87 -6.73
C GLY A 151 -5.39 3.86 -6.95
N LEU A 152 -6.30 3.59 -7.91
CA LEU A 152 -7.48 4.43 -8.16
C LEU A 152 -8.40 4.52 -6.94
N ALA A 153 -8.45 3.49 -6.10
CA ALA A 153 -9.22 3.51 -4.85
C ALA A 153 -8.77 4.65 -3.93
N SER A 154 -7.47 4.77 -3.71
CA SER A 154 -6.89 5.85 -2.90
C SER A 154 -7.10 7.22 -3.54
N GLN A 155 -6.95 7.33 -4.85
CA GLN A 155 -7.18 8.57 -5.58
C GLN A 155 -8.64 9.02 -5.43
N LYS A 156 -9.60 8.12 -5.60
CA LYS A 156 -11.01 8.42 -5.43
C LYS A 156 -11.35 8.89 -4.02
N LEU A 157 -10.76 8.27 -2.98
CA LEU A 157 -10.94 8.72 -1.60
C LEU A 157 -10.38 10.13 -1.36
N ASN A 158 -9.23 10.46 -1.96
CA ASN A 158 -8.66 11.81 -1.86
C ASN A 158 -9.56 12.86 -2.54
N ILE A 159 -10.09 12.56 -3.74
CA ILE A 159 -11.04 13.43 -4.44
C ILE A 159 -12.29 13.61 -3.59
N PHE A 160 -12.85 12.51 -3.08
CA PHE A 160 -14.04 12.54 -2.24
C PHE A 160 -13.83 13.37 -0.96
N ALA A 161 -12.68 13.22 -0.30
CA ALA A 161 -12.34 14.01 0.88
C ALA A 161 -12.27 15.49 0.56
N PHE A 162 -11.64 15.86 -0.57
CA PHE A 162 -11.54 17.23 -1.04
C PHE A 162 -12.93 17.85 -1.34
N GLU A 163 -13.77 17.13 -2.09
CA GLU A 163 -15.12 17.58 -2.46
C GLU A 163 -16.05 17.76 -1.25
N ASN A 164 -15.82 17.00 -0.17
CA ASN A 164 -16.63 17.04 1.05
C ASN A 164 -15.95 17.81 2.20
N GLU A 165 -14.86 18.53 1.92
CA GLU A 165 -14.10 19.33 2.90
C GLU A 165 -13.66 18.50 4.13
N LEU A 166 -13.34 17.21 3.93
CA LEU A 166 -12.89 16.32 4.99
C LEU A 166 -11.37 16.40 5.14
N GLU A 167 -10.91 16.62 6.37
CA GLU A 167 -9.49 16.59 6.67
C GLU A 167 -9.02 15.13 6.90
N LEU A 168 -8.04 14.69 6.12
CA LEU A 168 -7.39 13.40 6.30
C LEU A 168 -6.24 13.51 7.31
N ASN A 169 -6.07 12.48 8.12
CA ASN A 169 -4.95 12.36 9.06
C ASN A 169 -3.62 11.98 8.37
N GLY A 170 -3.70 11.52 7.11
CA GLY A 170 -2.56 11.08 6.31
C GLY A 170 -2.25 9.59 6.45
N ASN A 171 -2.91 8.86 7.36
CA ASN A 171 -2.75 7.41 7.47
C ASN A 171 -3.65 6.68 6.47
N VAL A 172 -3.04 5.79 5.66
CA VAL A 172 -3.72 4.99 4.64
C VAL A 172 -3.43 3.52 4.88
N TYR A 173 -4.48 2.71 4.94
CA TYR A 173 -4.39 1.25 5.07
C TYR A 173 -4.95 0.62 3.80
N THR A 174 -4.12 -0.10 3.07
CA THR A 174 -4.49 -0.84 1.86
C THR A 174 -4.47 -2.33 2.17
N ILE A 175 -5.61 -2.99 2.07
CA ILE A 175 -5.81 -4.41 2.38
C ILE A 175 -5.95 -5.15 1.06
N PHE A 176 -5.01 -6.04 0.77
CA PHE A 176 -4.97 -6.83 -0.46
C PHE A 176 -5.77 -8.13 -0.27
N VAL A 177 -7.10 -8.05 -0.42
CA VAL A 177 -8.01 -9.19 -0.17
C VAL A 177 -7.74 -10.32 -1.17
N ASN A 178 -7.59 -9.96 -2.45
CA ASN A 178 -7.15 -10.82 -3.53
C ASN A 178 -6.13 -10.06 -4.39
N GLN A 179 -5.10 -10.77 -4.87
CA GLN A 179 -4.01 -10.20 -5.66
C GLN A 179 -3.92 -10.83 -7.07
N ASP A 180 -5.03 -11.30 -7.62
CA ASP A 180 -5.07 -11.76 -8.99
C ASP A 180 -4.86 -10.56 -9.94
N ASP A 181 -4.01 -10.73 -10.94
CA ASP A 181 -3.56 -9.63 -11.79
C ASP A 181 -4.73 -8.87 -12.46
N ASP A 182 -5.73 -9.61 -12.95
CA ASP A 182 -6.87 -9.05 -13.70
C ASP A 182 -8.11 -8.80 -12.84
N ASP A 183 -8.22 -9.47 -11.69
CA ASP A 183 -9.41 -9.43 -10.81
C ASP A 183 -9.00 -9.27 -9.34
N ALA A 184 -8.15 -8.29 -9.08
CA ALA A 184 -7.73 -7.96 -7.73
C ALA A 184 -8.89 -7.35 -6.92
N VAL A 185 -8.90 -7.67 -5.63
CA VAL A 185 -9.83 -7.07 -4.65
C VAL A 185 -9.00 -6.34 -3.60
N VAL A 186 -9.21 -5.03 -3.52
CA VAL A 186 -8.46 -4.16 -2.60
C VAL A 186 -9.41 -3.27 -1.82
N ASP A 187 -9.25 -3.29 -0.51
CA ASP A 187 -9.97 -2.41 0.42
C ASP A 187 -9.03 -1.31 0.92
N VAL A 188 -9.43 -0.06 0.81
CA VAL A 188 -8.64 1.08 1.28
C VAL A 188 -9.38 1.81 2.40
N PHE A 189 -8.66 2.07 3.49
CA PHE A 189 -9.14 2.91 4.60
C PHE A 189 -8.23 4.13 4.73
N MET A 190 -8.81 5.32 4.76
CA MET A 190 -8.13 6.58 5.04
C MET A 190 -8.70 7.17 6.32
N GLU A 191 -7.83 7.42 7.30
CA GLU A 191 -8.22 8.01 8.57
C GLU A 191 -8.55 9.49 8.40
N THR A 192 -9.72 9.93 8.90
CA THR A 192 -10.09 11.35 8.99
C THR A 192 -9.70 11.91 10.36
N LYS A 193 -9.51 13.23 10.43
CA LYS A 193 -9.25 13.93 11.70
C LYS A 193 -10.53 14.07 12.54
#